data_9531511b465282a88528af3172a255b6
#
_entry.id   9531511b465282a88528af3172a255b6
#
_cell.length_a   1.000
_cell.length_b   1.000
_cell.length_c   1.000
_cell.angle_alpha   90.00
_cell.angle_beta   90.00
_cell.angle_gamma   90.00
#
_symmetry.space_group_name_H-M   'P 1'
#
loop_
_entity.id
_entity.type
_entity.pdbx_description
1 polymer ?
#
loop_
_entity_poly.entity_id
_entity_poly.type
_entity_poly.pdbx_seq_one_letter_code
_entity_poly.pdbx_strand_id
1 'polypeptide(L)'
;MEENEFYAIETFGSTGKGYVHEDMECSHYMKNFDVGHVPLRMQKSKLLLNTINKHFGTLAFCRRWLDRIGESRYLMALKDLGEKGIVDPYPPLVDIKGKDLLYVCTYLIFNCDINDIRMLYGPV
;
A
#
# COMPACT_ATOMS: atom_id res chain seq x y z
N MET A 1 -15.95 11.00 -13.84
CA MET A 1 -16.06 11.66 -12.53
C MET A 1 -17.47 12.20 -12.46
N GLU A 2 -18.20 11.72 -11.49
CA GLU A 2 -19.61 12.05 -11.34
C GLU A 2 -19.84 12.73 -9.97
N GLU A 3 -21.00 13.33 -9.82
CA GLU A 3 -21.39 14.00 -8.59
C GLU A 3 -21.52 12.98 -7.44
N ASN A 4 -21.10 13.36 -6.23
CA ASN A 4 -21.05 12.51 -5.04
C ASN A 4 -20.06 11.33 -5.07
N GLU A 5 -19.12 11.32 -5.98
CA GLU A 5 -18.02 10.35 -5.98
C GLU A 5 -16.76 10.90 -5.30
N PHE A 6 -15.99 9.98 -4.73
CA PHE A 6 -14.70 10.28 -4.12
C PHE A 6 -13.58 9.82 -5.05
N TYR A 7 -12.62 10.68 -5.29
CA TYR A 7 -11.49 10.39 -6.16
C TYR A 7 -10.16 10.62 -5.45
N ALA A 8 -9.22 9.75 -5.68
CA ALA A 8 -7.81 9.99 -5.43
C ALA A 8 -7.12 10.21 -6.77
N ILE A 9 -6.45 11.34 -6.93
CA ILE A 9 -5.64 11.65 -8.11
C ILE A 9 -4.19 11.54 -7.71
N GLU A 10 -3.46 10.65 -8.37
CA GLU A 10 -2.06 10.40 -8.12
C GLU A 10 -1.25 10.81 -9.35
N THR A 11 -0.29 11.70 -9.15
CA THR A 11 0.59 12.17 -10.20
C THR A 11 2.04 11.84 -9.88
N PHE A 12 2.76 11.40 -10.90
CA PHE A 12 4.17 11.04 -10.79
C PHE A 12 5.00 11.95 -11.68
N GLY A 13 5.92 12.70 -11.09
CA GLY A 13 6.91 13.49 -11.80
C GLY A 13 8.29 12.84 -11.72
N SER A 14 9.05 12.84 -12.79
CA SER A 14 10.40 12.29 -12.81
C SER A 14 11.38 13.23 -13.48
N THR A 15 12.62 13.26 -12.99
CA THR A 15 13.77 13.91 -13.67
C THR A 15 14.47 12.95 -14.64
N GLY A 16 13.96 11.73 -14.79
CA GLY A 16 14.47 10.70 -15.67
C GLY A 16 13.78 10.65 -17.03
N LYS A 17 13.38 9.43 -17.45
CA LYS A 17 12.72 9.18 -18.74
C LYS A 17 11.19 9.27 -18.66
N GLY A 18 10.61 9.34 -17.46
CA GLY A 18 9.18 9.34 -17.25
C GLY A 18 8.52 7.97 -17.35
N TYR A 19 9.29 6.90 -17.34
CA TYR A 19 8.79 5.52 -17.30
C TYR A 19 9.16 4.88 -15.98
N VAL A 20 8.15 4.55 -15.19
CA VAL A 20 8.36 3.92 -13.89
C VAL A 20 8.27 2.40 -13.99
N HIS A 21 9.07 1.72 -13.19
CA HIS A 21 9.06 0.28 -13.00
C HIS A 21 9.25 -0.05 -11.52
N GLU A 22 8.84 -1.24 -11.13
CA GLU A 22 9.04 -1.74 -9.78
C GLU A 22 10.48 -2.17 -9.60
N ASP A 23 11.15 -1.66 -8.59
CA ASP A 23 12.51 -2.04 -8.21
C ASP A 23 12.70 -1.83 -6.71
N MET A 24 13.86 -2.25 -6.18
CA MET A 24 14.22 -2.18 -4.78
C MET A 24 13.43 -3.15 -3.88
N GLU A 25 13.78 -3.15 -2.58
CA GLU A 25 13.17 -4.02 -1.59
C GLU A 25 11.76 -3.53 -1.22
N CYS A 26 10.77 -4.41 -1.31
CA CYS A 26 9.41 -4.11 -0.91
C CYS A 26 9.32 -3.91 0.60
N SER A 27 8.74 -2.80 1.02
CA SER A 27 8.52 -2.47 2.42
C SER A 27 7.04 -2.32 2.79
N HIS A 28 6.18 -2.07 1.81
CA HIS A 28 4.75 -1.81 2.00
C HIS A 28 3.91 -2.98 1.50
N TYR A 29 2.90 -3.31 2.25
CA TYR A 29 2.02 -4.45 2.03
C TYR A 29 0.59 -4.10 2.39
N MET A 30 -0.37 -4.78 1.78
CA MET A 30 -1.78 -4.68 2.15
C MET A 30 -2.43 -6.05 2.13
N LYS A 31 -3.28 -6.34 3.11
CA LYS A 31 -4.05 -7.58 3.08
C LYS A 31 -5.11 -7.52 1.99
N ASN A 32 -5.16 -8.55 1.17
CA ASN A 32 -6.20 -8.70 0.17
C ASN A 32 -7.53 -9.04 0.87
N PHE A 33 -8.56 -8.21 0.65
CA PHE A 33 -9.87 -8.37 1.28
C PHE A 33 -10.76 -9.40 0.56
N ASP A 34 -10.49 -9.65 -0.72
CA ASP A 34 -11.26 -10.60 -1.54
C ASP A 34 -10.78 -12.05 -1.39
N VAL A 35 -9.65 -12.26 -0.71
CA VAL A 35 -9.11 -13.61 -0.53
C VAL A 35 -9.96 -14.39 0.49
N GLY A 36 -10.49 -15.52 0.06
CA GLY A 36 -11.19 -16.46 0.93
C GLY A 36 -10.26 -17.19 1.90
N HIS A 37 -10.74 -18.27 2.49
CA HIS A 37 -9.92 -19.06 3.41
C HIS A 37 -8.81 -19.81 2.65
N VAL A 38 -7.56 -19.47 2.90
CA VAL A 38 -6.36 -20.15 2.37
C VAL A 38 -5.67 -20.92 3.48
N PRO A 39 -5.48 -22.25 3.34
CA PRO A 39 -4.83 -23.05 4.35
C PRO A 39 -3.34 -22.69 4.46
N LEU A 40 -2.93 -22.29 5.66
CA LEU A 40 -1.54 -21.99 5.98
C LEU A 40 -0.90 -23.18 6.71
N ARG A 41 0.22 -23.65 6.19
CA ARG A 41 1.01 -24.74 6.82
C ARG A 41 1.95 -24.19 7.90
N MET A 42 2.57 -23.05 7.65
CA MET A 42 3.54 -22.45 8.53
C MET A 42 2.87 -21.76 9.73
N GLN A 43 3.23 -22.16 10.94
CA GLN A 43 2.68 -21.57 12.17
C GLN A 43 2.99 -20.07 12.26
N LYS A 44 4.19 -19.65 11.83
CA LYS A 44 4.56 -18.22 11.85
C LYS A 44 3.71 -17.38 10.89
N SER A 45 3.31 -17.93 9.74
CA SER A 45 2.38 -17.26 8.82
C SER A 45 1.00 -17.06 9.43
N LYS A 46 0.50 -18.06 10.18
CA LYS A 46 -0.78 -17.95 10.91
C LYS A 46 -0.72 -16.85 11.98
N LEU A 47 0.36 -16.82 12.76
CA LEU A 47 0.54 -15.80 13.79
C LEU A 47 0.66 -14.42 13.18
N LEU A 48 1.47 -14.25 12.14
CA LEU A 48 1.65 -12.98 11.44
C LEU A 48 0.31 -12.49 10.83
N LEU A 49 -0.46 -13.39 10.20
CA LEU A 49 -1.78 -13.03 9.66
C LEU A 49 -2.74 -12.57 10.77
N ASN A 50 -2.72 -13.21 11.94
CA ASN A 50 -3.51 -12.76 13.07
C ASN A 50 -3.08 -11.37 13.56
N THR A 51 -1.78 -11.10 13.60
CA THR A 51 -1.23 -9.78 13.95
C THR A 51 -1.66 -8.72 12.93
N ILE A 52 -1.58 -9.02 11.64
CA ILE A 52 -2.04 -8.13 10.57
C ILE A 52 -3.54 -7.84 10.72
N ASN A 53 -4.36 -8.88 10.91
CA ASN A 53 -5.81 -8.71 11.09
C ASN A 53 -6.16 -7.85 12.30
N LYS A 54 -5.42 -8.02 13.40
CA LYS A 54 -5.67 -7.29 14.66
C LYS A 54 -5.28 -5.81 14.58
N HIS A 55 -4.14 -5.50 13.95
CA HIS A 55 -3.54 -4.16 14.01
C HIS A 55 -3.80 -3.31 12.76
N PHE A 56 -3.94 -3.94 11.60
CA PHE A 56 -4.06 -3.23 10.33
C PHE A 56 -5.35 -3.54 9.57
N GLY A 57 -5.93 -4.71 9.79
CA GLY A 57 -7.13 -5.13 9.04
C GLY A 57 -6.85 -5.20 7.54
N THR A 58 -7.57 -4.40 6.77
CA THR A 58 -7.40 -4.25 5.31
C THR A 58 -6.60 -3.00 4.92
N LEU A 59 -6.12 -2.22 5.89
CA LEU A 59 -5.28 -1.05 5.62
C LEU A 59 -3.87 -1.47 5.23
N ALA A 60 -3.24 -0.68 4.39
CA ALA A 60 -1.84 -0.84 4.03
C ALA A 60 -0.95 -0.65 5.27
N PHE A 61 0.12 -1.41 5.35
CA PHE A 61 1.11 -1.34 6.44
C PHE A 61 2.52 -1.48 5.90
N CYS A 62 3.49 -1.01 6.67
CA CYS A 62 4.90 -1.20 6.34
C CYS A 62 5.61 -2.12 7.33
N ARG A 63 6.73 -2.72 6.90
CA ARG A 63 7.56 -3.62 7.72
C ARG A 63 7.98 -2.98 9.04
N ARG A 64 8.32 -1.70 9.04
CA ARG A 64 8.69 -0.94 10.23
C ARG A 64 7.59 -0.94 11.31
N TRP A 65 6.33 -0.99 10.92
CA TRP A 65 5.22 -1.08 11.88
C TRP A 65 5.11 -2.46 12.50
N LEU A 66 5.43 -3.52 11.75
CA LEU A 66 5.55 -4.88 12.31
C LEU A 66 6.67 -4.92 13.37
N ASP A 67 7.81 -4.31 13.09
CA ASP A 67 8.92 -4.21 14.06
C ASP A 67 8.49 -3.46 15.32
N ARG A 68 7.74 -2.35 15.21
CA ARG A 68 7.25 -1.54 16.33
C ARG A 68 6.28 -2.27 17.25
N ILE A 69 5.45 -3.16 16.70
CA ILE A 69 4.53 -3.98 17.50
C ILE A 69 5.18 -5.26 18.04
N GLY A 70 6.49 -5.42 17.86
CA GLY A 70 7.29 -6.50 18.43
C GLY A 70 7.37 -7.78 17.59
N GLU A 71 6.91 -7.76 16.35
CA GLU A 71 7.10 -8.90 15.45
C GLU A 71 8.59 -9.04 15.07
N SER A 72 9.07 -10.27 15.04
CA SER A 72 10.45 -10.58 14.68
C SER A 72 10.50 -11.80 13.77
N ARG A 73 11.55 -11.87 12.93
CA ARG A 73 11.79 -13.02 12.01
C ARG A 73 10.55 -13.35 11.16
N TYR A 74 9.82 -12.34 10.72
CA TYR A 74 8.55 -12.48 9.98
C TYR A 74 8.71 -12.52 8.45
N LEU A 75 9.90 -12.25 7.90
CA LEU A 75 10.11 -12.10 6.45
C LEU A 75 9.68 -13.34 5.66
N MET A 76 10.02 -14.54 6.15
CA MET A 76 9.59 -15.79 5.51
C MET A 76 8.07 -15.98 5.58
N ALA A 77 7.46 -15.60 6.70
CA ALA A 77 6.02 -15.65 6.85
C ALA A 77 5.32 -14.66 5.94
N LEU A 78 5.86 -13.44 5.82
CA LEU A 78 5.34 -12.41 4.94
C LEU A 78 5.45 -12.82 3.46
N LYS A 79 6.57 -13.45 3.08
CA LYS A 79 6.73 -14.03 1.74
C LYS A 79 5.71 -15.15 1.48
N ASP A 80 5.50 -16.07 2.41
CA ASP A 80 4.51 -17.16 2.31
C ASP A 80 3.08 -16.59 2.17
N LEU A 81 2.74 -15.52 2.88
CA LEU A 81 1.45 -14.85 2.74
C LEU A 81 1.29 -14.16 1.37
N GLY A 82 2.35 -13.58 0.84
CA GLY A 82 2.38 -12.97 -0.49
C GLY A 82 2.23 -14.00 -1.61
N GLU A 83 3.00 -15.09 -1.57
CA GLU A 83 2.94 -16.18 -2.55
C GLU A 83 1.55 -16.84 -2.61
N LYS A 84 0.79 -16.77 -1.51
CA LYS A 84 -0.58 -17.29 -1.43
C LYS A 84 -1.66 -16.24 -1.76
N GLY A 85 -1.27 -15.03 -2.13
CA GLY A 85 -2.18 -13.95 -2.47
C GLY A 85 -3.00 -13.41 -1.30
N ILE A 86 -2.59 -13.72 -0.04
CA ILE A 86 -3.26 -13.22 1.17
C ILE A 86 -2.87 -11.78 1.47
N VAL A 87 -1.64 -11.42 1.13
CA VAL A 87 -1.07 -10.10 1.31
C VAL A 87 -0.40 -9.68 0.00
N ASP A 88 -0.79 -8.52 -0.51
CA ASP A 88 -0.23 -7.95 -1.73
C ASP A 88 0.97 -7.07 -1.40
N PRO A 89 2.13 -7.29 -2.05
CA PRO A 89 3.29 -6.42 -1.93
C PRO A 89 3.12 -5.17 -2.79
N TYR A 90 3.57 -4.03 -2.28
CA TYR A 90 3.64 -2.76 -3.00
C TYR A 90 5.11 -2.31 -3.07
N PRO A 91 5.87 -2.79 -4.07
CA PRO A 91 7.26 -2.41 -4.25
C PRO A 91 7.39 -0.94 -4.63
N PRO A 92 8.52 -0.30 -4.32
CA PRO A 92 8.79 1.07 -4.75
C PRO A 92 8.79 1.20 -6.28
N LEU A 93 8.26 2.33 -6.74
CA LEU A 93 8.33 2.71 -8.13
C LEU A 93 9.59 3.54 -8.36
N VAL A 94 10.35 3.23 -9.36
CA VAL A 94 11.57 3.94 -9.74
C VAL A 94 11.59 4.21 -11.25
N ASP A 95 12.28 5.28 -11.64
CA ASP A 95 12.65 5.55 -13.02
C ASP A 95 14.08 5.02 -13.26
N ILE A 96 14.95 5.76 -13.82
CA ILE A 96 16.37 5.40 -13.99
C ILE A 96 17.18 5.72 -12.73
N LYS A 97 18.22 4.92 -12.49
CA LYS A 97 19.10 5.09 -11.34
C LYS A 97 19.67 6.51 -11.24
N GLY A 98 19.61 7.07 -10.03
CA GLY A 98 20.15 8.41 -9.74
C GLY A 98 19.26 9.55 -10.19
N LYS A 99 18.00 9.29 -10.50
CA LYS A 99 16.97 10.30 -10.78
C LYS A 99 15.91 10.32 -9.72
N ASP A 100 15.32 11.49 -9.52
CA ASP A 100 14.26 11.70 -8.53
C ASP A 100 12.91 11.33 -9.12
N LEU A 101 12.08 10.70 -8.31
CA LEU A 101 10.68 10.46 -8.57
C LEU A 101 9.85 11.20 -7.52
N LEU A 102 9.00 12.10 -7.97
CA LEU A 102 8.04 12.81 -7.11
C LEU A 102 6.66 12.21 -7.28
N TYR A 103 6.08 11.79 -6.17
CA TYR A 103 4.71 11.33 -6.08
C TYR A 103 3.85 12.36 -5.34
N VAL A 104 2.74 12.74 -5.95
CA VAL A 104 1.75 13.63 -5.33
C VAL A 104 0.38 12.95 -5.37
N CYS A 105 -0.22 12.78 -4.20
CA CYS A 105 -1.58 12.28 -4.06
C CYS A 105 -2.50 13.41 -3.61
N THR A 106 -3.58 13.61 -4.35
CA THR A 106 -4.62 14.60 -4.02
C THR A 106 -5.96 13.91 -3.91
N TYR A 107 -6.65 14.10 -2.79
CA TYR A 107 -8.01 13.62 -2.60
C TYR A 107 -8.99 14.72 -2.99
N LEU A 108 -9.92 14.41 -3.90
CA LEU A 108 -11.00 15.29 -4.31
C LEU A 108 -12.34 14.71 -3.88
N ILE A 109 -13.17 15.54 -3.26
CA ILE A 109 -14.54 15.19 -2.92
C ILE A 109 -15.43 16.09 -3.77
N PHE A 110 -16.21 15.50 -4.67
CA PHE A 110 -17.25 16.22 -5.41
C PHE A 110 -18.53 16.21 -4.60
N ASN A 111 -18.87 17.36 -4.03
CA ASN A 111 -20.14 17.55 -3.33
C ASN A 111 -21.21 18.12 -4.28
N CYS A 112 -22.49 17.90 -4.00
CA CYS A 112 -23.65 18.24 -4.84
C CYS A 112 -23.77 19.68 -5.36
N ASP A 113 -23.05 20.61 -4.80
CA ASP A 113 -23.02 22.00 -5.30
C ASP A 113 -21.73 22.25 -6.06
N ILE A 114 -21.86 22.42 -7.37
CA ILE A 114 -20.77 22.75 -8.32
C ILE A 114 -19.92 23.96 -7.87
N ASN A 115 -20.40 24.72 -6.88
CA ASN A 115 -19.72 25.91 -6.35
C ASN A 115 -18.82 25.63 -5.13
N ASP A 116 -18.76 24.40 -4.61
CA ASP A 116 -18.02 24.07 -3.39
C ASP A 116 -16.97 22.98 -3.63
N ILE A 117 -16.05 23.23 -4.54
CA ILE A 117 -14.86 22.38 -4.70
C ILE A 117 -13.90 22.68 -3.54
N ARG A 118 -13.94 21.87 -2.50
CA ARG A 118 -12.95 21.93 -1.42
C ARG A 118 -11.80 20.99 -1.73
N MET A 119 -10.67 21.53 -2.12
CA MET A 119 -9.41 20.79 -2.13
C MET A 119 -8.89 20.66 -0.69
N LEU A 120 -8.89 19.45 -0.18
CA LEU A 120 -8.24 19.15 1.09
C LEU A 120 -6.78 18.76 0.82
N TYR A 121 -5.87 19.71 1.02
CA TYR A 121 -4.44 19.43 1.03
C TYR A 121 -4.08 18.87 2.41
N GLY A 122 -3.68 17.60 2.48
CA GLY A 122 -3.04 17.03 3.64
C GLY A 122 -1.55 16.83 3.36
N PRO A 123 -0.63 17.23 4.26
CA PRO A 123 0.76 16.80 4.15
C PRO A 123 0.83 15.31 4.47
N VAL A 124 1.51 14.56 3.62
CA VAL A 124 1.88 13.16 3.82
C VAL A 124 3.01 13.05 4.85
#